data_1ba27c4a1848aa5bdc890d0d28566304
#
_entry.id   1ba27c4a1848aa5bdc890d0d28566304
#
_cell.length_a   1.000
_cell.length_b   1.000
_cell.length_c   1.000
_cell.angle_alpha   90.00
_cell.angle_beta   90.00
_cell.angle_gamma   90.00
#
_symmetry.space_group_name_H-M   'P 1'
#
loop_
_entity.id
_entity.type
_entity.pdbx_description
1 polymer ?
#
loop_
_entity_poly.entity_id
_entity_poly.type
_entity_poly.pdbx_seq_one_letter_code
_entity_poly.pdbx_strand_id
1 'polypeptide(L)'
;MKRRTTVALSILVLLVSSATSLAADAADIEFKRTRLDDKFRSEGVAVGDFNSDGRMDVGAGSVYYAAPDWKMMSVLEQPKEFDPHAYSDSFCNFADDVNGDGRTDLIVVGFPGKETLWFEQPASPDGAWKRHVGTPITNNESPSFLDVDGDGRRDLLLGYDPGKHIGFARVGGATPWKLVPVSAENAPGTDRFSHGIGAGDVNGDGRTDVLVTAGWWEAPDSPSKTPWVFHAVNFGEPCAQMYVYDFDGDGDNDVASTSAHMIGIWWHEQTPDGWKTHTIFKDISQTHSLNLVDINGDDLPDLVTGKRYWAHGPTGDVNPDHPAVVYWFELQREGGKPRWIPHRIDDDSGVGTQFEVADVNGDGLLDVVTANKKGAHYFEQVRK
;
A
#
# COMPACT_ATOMS: atom_id res chain seq x y z
N MET A 1 23.74 -59.64 38.71
CA MET A 1 24.36 -58.85 37.66
C MET A 1 23.28 -57.92 37.02
N LYS A 2 23.27 -56.67 37.43
CA LYS A 2 22.35 -55.66 36.83
C LYS A 2 23.16 -54.84 35.83
N ARG A 3 22.82 -54.95 34.56
CA ARG A 3 23.36 -54.07 33.46
C ARG A 3 22.77 -52.71 33.57
N ARG A 4 23.57 -51.68 33.71
CA ARG A 4 23.19 -50.28 33.57
C ARG A 4 23.34 -49.89 32.10
N THR A 5 22.25 -49.50 31.46
CA THR A 5 22.25 -48.94 30.12
C THR A 5 22.41 -47.42 30.25
N THR A 6 23.50 -46.89 29.75
CA THR A 6 23.75 -45.44 29.70
C THR A 6 23.16 -44.92 28.39
N VAL A 7 22.16 -44.03 28.49
CA VAL A 7 21.63 -43.31 27.35
C VAL A 7 22.43 -42.01 27.19
N ALA A 8 23.15 -41.88 26.10
CA ALA A 8 23.83 -40.64 25.72
C ALA A 8 22.82 -39.70 25.04
N LEU A 9 22.57 -38.55 25.65
CA LEU A 9 21.73 -37.49 25.11
C LEU A 9 22.62 -36.57 24.26
N SER A 10 22.55 -36.67 22.95
CA SER A 10 23.23 -35.76 22.01
C SER A 10 22.40 -34.47 21.90
N ILE A 11 22.91 -33.37 22.46
CA ILE A 11 22.37 -32.04 22.30
C ILE A 11 22.86 -31.50 20.96
N LEU A 12 21.98 -31.41 19.99
CA LEU A 12 22.20 -30.71 18.71
C LEU A 12 22.04 -29.21 18.95
N VAL A 13 23.13 -28.46 19.04
CA VAL A 13 23.12 -26.99 19.08
C VAL A 13 22.95 -26.50 17.68
N LEU A 14 21.74 -26.07 17.33
CA LEU A 14 21.48 -25.27 16.11
C LEU A 14 22.09 -23.87 16.35
N LEU A 15 23.21 -23.60 15.72
CA LEU A 15 23.70 -22.23 15.53
C LEU A 15 22.81 -21.52 14.49
N VAL A 16 21.83 -20.75 14.96
CA VAL A 16 21.16 -19.77 14.14
C VAL A 16 22.14 -18.60 13.99
N SER A 17 22.81 -18.51 12.84
CA SER A 17 23.56 -17.30 12.49
C SER A 17 22.54 -16.22 12.10
N SER A 18 22.21 -15.33 13.03
CA SER A 18 21.59 -14.07 12.70
C SER A 18 22.60 -13.25 11.87
N ALA A 19 22.40 -13.20 10.56
CA ALA A 19 23.02 -12.17 9.76
C ALA A 19 22.40 -10.83 10.18
N THR A 20 23.10 -10.06 10.98
CA THR A 20 22.77 -8.65 11.19
C THR A 20 23.02 -7.94 9.86
N SER A 21 21.96 -7.60 9.14
CA SER A 21 22.03 -6.63 8.04
C SER A 21 22.53 -5.33 8.68
N LEU A 22 23.67 -4.84 8.24
CA LEU A 22 24.11 -3.50 8.60
C LEU A 22 23.21 -2.53 7.84
N ALA A 23 22.56 -1.59 8.56
CA ALA A 23 21.83 -0.49 7.95
C ALA A 23 22.75 0.23 6.94
N ALA A 24 22.18 0.58 5.77
CA ALA A 24 22.93 1.35 4.78
C ALA A 24 22.87 2.82 5.13
N ASP A 25 23.99 3.55 4.91
CA ASP A 25 23.92 5.00 4.85
C ASP A 25 23.02 5.39 3.66
N ALA A 26 22.07 6.29 3.88
CA ALA A 26 21.18 6.77 2.83
C ALA A 26 21.94 7.35 1.61
N ALA A 27 23.15 7.85 1.81
CA ALA A 27 24.03 8.31 0.74
C ALA A 27 24.52 7.19 -0.21
N ASP A 28 24.45 5.93 0.24
CA ASP A 28 24.86 4.76 -0.55
C ASP A 28 23.68 4.12 -1.31
N ILE A 29 22.45 4.64 -1.13
CA ILE A 29 21.25 4.15 -1.79
C ILE A 29 21.00 4.95 -3.08
N GLU A 30 20.90 4.23 -4.19
CA GLU A 30 20.47 4.75 -5.48
C GLU A 30 19.34 3.89 -6.06
N PHE A 31 18.55 4.48 -6.95
CA PHE A 31 17.50 3.78 -7.68
C PHE A 31 17.75 3.85 -9.18
N LYS A 32 17.77 2.67 -9.85
CA LYS A 32 17.84 2.57 -11.30
C LYS A 32 16.46 2.43 -11.89
N ARG A 33 16.05 3.40 -12.68
CA ARG A 33 14.75 3.39 -13.36
C ARG A 33 14.76 2.49 -14.59
N THR A 34 13.80 1.57 -14.66
CA THR A 34 13.38 0.84 -15.86
C THR A 34 11.94 1.24 -16.19
N ARG A 35 11.69 1.75 -17.39
CA ARG A 35 10.33 2.00 -17.88
C ARG A 35 9.77 0.70 -18.45
N LEU A 36 8.71 0.17 -17.79
CA LEU A 36 8.08 -1.09 -18.20
C LEU A 36 7.10 -0.87 -19.36
N ASP A 37 6.38 0.24 -19.36
CA ASP A 37 5.43 0.63 -20.42
C ASP A 37 5.36 2.17 -20.52
N ASP A 38 5.08 2.67 -21.70
CA ASP A 38 4.82 4.10 -21.95
C ASP A 38 3.32 4.40 -22.05
N LYS A 39 2.46 3.39 -21.90
CA LYS A 39 1.01 3.50 -22.00
C LYS A 39 0.36 3.66 -20.62
N PHE A 40 -0.70 4.45 -20.59
CA PHE A 40 -1.55 4.56 -19.42
C PHE A 40 -2.49 3.35 -19.35
N ARG A 41 -2.18 2.38 -18.46
CA ARG A 41 -2.98 1.17 -18.27
C ARG A 41 -3.64 1.07 -16.91
N SER A 42 -3.08 1.74 -15.91
CA SER A 42 -3.54 1.69 -14.53
C SER A 42 -3.03 2.89 -13.76
N GLU A 43 -3.72 3.24 -12.67
CA GLU A 43 -3.27 4.20 -11.68
C GLU A 43 -2.70 3.54 -10.42
N GLY A 44 -2.66 2.22 -10.39
CA GLY A 44 -2.05 1.41 -9.35
C GLY A 44 -1.27 0.23 -9.93
N VAL A 45 -0.45 -0.41 -9.11
CA VAL A 45 0.33 -1.60 -9.46
C VAL A 45 0.24 -2.66 -8.38
N ALA A 46 0.51 -3.91 -8.73
CA ALA A 46 0.72 -5.02 -7.82
C ALA A 46 2.04 -5.72 -8.12
N VAL A 47 2.68 -6.27 -7.10
CA VAL A 47 3.87 -7.12 -7.23
C VAL A 47 3.51 -8.54 -6.83
N GLY A 48 3.78 -9.51 -7.70
CA GLY A 48 3.47 -10.92 -7.46
C GLY A 48 3.96 -11.82 -8.58
N ASP A 49 4.08 -13.12 -8.31
CA ASP A 49 4.43 -14.13 -9.33
C ASP A 49 3.19 -14.48 -10.15
N PHE A 50 2.92 -13.72 -11.22
CA PHE A 50 1.73 -13.87 -12.05
C PHE A 50 1.84 -14.94 -13.14
N ASN A 51 2.96 -15.66 -13.21
CA ASN A 51 3.19 -16.73 -14.18
C ASN A 51 3.68 -18.04 -13.53
N SER A 52 3.85 -18.06 -12.20
CA SER A 52 4.34 -19.19 -11.42
C SER A 52 5.74 -19.65 -11.80
N ASP A 53 6.65 -18.71 -12.15
CA ASP A 53 8.05 -19.00 -12.47
C ASP A 53 9.00 -18.78 -11.28
N GLY A 54 8.48 -18.32 -10.14
CA GLY A 54 9.21 -18.07 -8.90
C GLY A 54 9.85 -16.68 -8.83
N ARG A 55 9.55 -15.77 -9.75
CA ARG A 55 10.00 -14.38 -9.76
C ARG A 55 8.81 -13.45 -9.57
N MET A 56 9.09 -12.28 -8.98
CA MET A 56 8.05 -11.27 -8.86
C MET A 56 7.91 -10.49 -10.16
N ASP A 57 6.68 -10.44 -10.66
CA ASP A 57 6.23 -9.68 -11.81
C ASP A 57 5.52 -8.40 -11.34
N VAL A 58 5.24 -7.49 -12.27
CA VAL A 58 4.51 -6.24 -12.00
C VAL A 58 3.16 -6.26 -12.71
N GLY A 59 2.07 -6.30 -11.96
CA GLY A 59 0.69 -6.24 -12.47
C GLY A 59 0.18 -4.80 -12.58
N ALA A 60 -0.49 -4.45 -13.69
CA ALA A 60 -1.08 -3.14 -13.93
C ALA A 60 -2.40 -3.27 -14.69
N GLY A 61 -3.49 -3.38 -13.96
CA GLY A 61 -4.84 -3.49 -14.49
C GLY A 61 -5.08 -4.73 -15.35
N SER A 62 -4.98 -4.59 -16.66
CA SER A 62 -5.28 -5.66 -17.62
C SER A 62 -4.06 -6.39 -18.15
N VAL A 63 -2.88 -6.09 -17.62
CA VAL A 63 -1.59 -6.67 -18.02
C VAL A 63 -0.70 -6.94 -16.81
N TYR A 64 0.35 -7.75 -17.01
CA TYR A 64 1.50 -7.79 -16.14
C TYR A 64 2.80 -7.80 -16.95
N TYR A 65 3.89 -7.39 -16.34
CA TYR A 65 5.24 -7.35 -16.93
C TYR A 65 6.08 -8.43 -16.28
N ALA A 66 6.37 -9.48 -17.03
CA ALA A 66 7.06 -10.67 -16.53
C ALA A 66 8.58 -10.42 -16.36
N ALA A 67 9.08 -10.64 -15.15
CA ALA A 67 10.50 -10.57 -14.87
C ALA A 67 11.28 -11.75 -15.52
N PRO A 68 12.59 -11.59 -15.80
CA PRO A 68 13.42 -10.39 -15.62
C PRO A 68 13.39 -9.46 -16.83
N ASP A 69 12.80 -9.88 -17.94
CA ASP A 69 12.84 -9.18 -19.22
C ASP A 69 11.73 -8.13 -19.37
N TRP A 70 10.85 -8.08 -18.41
CA TRP A 70 9.70 -7.16 -18.34
C TRP A 70 8.78 -7.28 -19.56
N LYS A 71 8.68 -8.47 -20.10
CA LYS A 71 7.79 -8.74 -21.23
C LYS A 71 6.33 -8.56 -20.79
N MET A 72 5.62 -7.68 -21.50
CA MET A 72 4.19 -7.47 -21.25
C MET A 72 3.40 -8.74 -21.61
N MET A 73 2.60 -9.20 -20.67
CA MET A 73 1.68 -10.32 -20.78
C MET A 73 0.25 -9.83 -20.50
N SER A 74 -0.73 -10.44 -21.11
CA SER A 74 -2.13 -10.03 -21.01
C SER A 74 -2.86 -10.81 -19.94
N VAL A 75 -3.55 -10.10 -19.04
CA VAL A 75 -4.54 -10.66 -18.12
C VAL A 75 -5.90 -10.76 -18.82
N LEU A 76 -6.26 -9.76 -19.60
CA LEU A 76 -7.46 -9.77 -20.46
C LEU A 76 -7.09 -10.09 -21.91
N GLU A 77 -7.99 -10.73 -22.65
CA GLU A 77 -7.82 -11.04 -24.07
C GLU A 77 -7.45 -9.79 -24.90
N GLN A 78 -7.99 -8.63 -24.51
CA GLN A 78 -7.61 -7.34 -25.08
C GLN A 78 -7.12 -6.42 -23.97
N PRO A 79 -5.79 -6.20 -23.87
CA PRO A 79 -5.22 -5.27 -22.90
C PRO A 79 -5.78 -3.86 -23.07
N LYS A 80 -6.18 -3.26 -21.95
CA LYS A 80 -6.70 -1.89 -21.97
C LYS A 80 -5.58 -0.87 -22.01
N GLU A 81 -5.86 0.23 -22.69
CA GLU A 81 -5.08 1.45 -22.71
C GLU A 81 -6.05 2.62 -22.54
N PHE A 82 -5.72 3.59 -21.72
CA PHE A 82 -6.56 4.74 -21.42
C PHE A 82 -5.95 6.03 -21.96
N ASP A 83 -6.80 7.00 -22.26
CA ASP A 83 -6.38 8.35 -22.58
C ASP A 83 -5.78 9.01 -21.30
N PRO A 84 -4.55 9.53 -21.31
CA PRO A 84 -3.96 10.23 -20.17
C PRO A 84 -4.76 11.48 -19.72
N HIS A 85 -5.69 11.99 -20.54
CA HIS A 85 -6.60 13.07 -20.15
C HIS A 85 -7.89 12.57 -19.46
N ALA A 86 -8.05 11.25 -19.32
CA ALA A 86 -9.18 10.61 -18.66
C ALA A 86 -8.68 9.81 -17.43
N TYR A 87 -9.56 8.98 -16.87
CA TYR A 87 -9.23 8.04 -15.79
C TYR A 87 -9.20 6.60 -16.31
N SER A 88 -8.41 5.76 -15.65
CA SER A 88 -8.48 4.32 -15.86
C SER A 88 -9.67 3.70 -15.10
N ASP A 89 -9.95 2.44 -15.39
CA ASP A 89 -10.82 1.59 -14.58
C ASP A 89 -10.02 0.68 -13.62
N SER A 90 -8.77 1.06 -13.34
CA SER A 90 -7.84 0.37 -12.47
C SER A 90 -7.14 1.38 -11.58
N PHE A 91 -7.71 1.64 -10.39
CA PHE A 91 -7.21 2.64 -9.44
C PHE A 91 -6.15 2.05 -8.51
N CYS A 92 -6.47 0.95 -7.83
CA CYS A 92 -5.50 0.25 -7.00
C CYS A 92 -5.39 -1.21 -7.46
N ASN A 93 -4.19 -1.78 -7.35
CA ASN A 93 -3.96 -3.19 -7.68
C ASN A 93 -3.25 -3.87 -6.52
N PHE A 94 -3.64 -5.12 -6.26
CA PHE A 94 -3.05 -5.94 -5.22
C PHE A 94 -2.85 -7.38 -5.74
N ALA A 95 -1.99 -8.13 -5.09
CA ALA A 95 -1.69 -9.51 -5.42
C ALA A 95 -1.89 -10.40 -4.19
N ASP A 96 -2.61 -11.50 -4.35
CA ASP A 96 -2.77 -12.54 -3.33
C ASP A 96 -3.23 -13.86 -3.96
N ASP A 97 -3.07 -14.96 -3.23
CA ASP A 97 -3.76 -16.24 -3.55
C ASP A 97 -5.19 -16.18 -3.00
N VAL A 98 -6.08 -15.56 -3.79
CA VAL A 98 -7.48 -15.29 -3.39
C VAL A 98 -8.28 -16.57 -3.16
N ASN A 99 -8.05 -17.59 -3.98
CA ASN A 99 -8.82 -18.83 -3.95
C ASN A 99 -8.16 -19.98 -3.17
N GLY A 100 -6.92 -19.80 -2.70
CA GLY A 100 -6.16 -20.78 -1.93
C GLY A 100 -5.57 -21.93 -2.78
N ASP A 101 -5.33 -21.68 -4.06
CA ASP A 101 -4.81 -22.70 -4.99
C ASP A 101 -3.28 -22.67 -5.17
N GLY A 102 -2.61 -21.78 -4.47
CA GLY A 102 -1.15 -21.60 -4.45
C GLY A 102 -0.59 -20.76 -5.61
N ARG A 103 -1.46 -20.11 -6.38
CA ARG A 103 -1.06 -19.17 -7.45
C ARG A 103 -1.46 -17.74 -7.08
N THR A 104 -0.69 -16.78 -7.55
CA THR A 104 -0.93 -15.36 -7.26
C THR A 104 -1.97 -14.80 -8.21
N ASP A 105 -3.13 -14.41 -7.66
CA ASP A 105 -4.19 -13.74 -8.39
C ASP A 105 -3.97 -12.20 -8.39
N LEU A 106 -4.55 -11.52 -9.39
CA LEU A 106 -4.51 -10.07 -9.50
C LEU A 106 -5.85 -9.46 -9.06
N ILE A 107 -5.82 -8.59 -8.05
CA ILE A 107 -6.96 -7.82 -7.58
C ILE A 107 -6.90 -6.42 -8.19
N VAL A 108 -7.99 -5.96 -8.78
CA VAL A 108 -8.10 -4.65 -9.44
C VAL A 108 -9.29 -3.89 -8.87
N VAL A 109 -9.00 -2.86 -8.10
CA VAL A 109 -10.01 -1.90 -7.62
C VAL A 109 -10.31 -0.92 -8.75
N GLY A 110 -11.59 -0.84 -9.13
CA GLY A 110 -12.03 0.03 -10.20
C GLY A 110 -12.09 1.52 -9.82
N PHE A 111 -12.53 2.34 -10.75
CA PHE A 111 -12.84 3.74 -10.51
C PHE A 111 -13.86 3.87 -9.35
N PRO A 112 -13.75 4.85 -8.44
CA PRO A 112 -14.65 4.97 -7.29
C PRO A 112 -16.14 4.86 -7.67
N GLY A 113 -16.86 4.01 -6.94
CA GLY A 113 -18.26 3.64 -7.22
C GLY A 113 -18.42 2.54 -8.27
N LYS A 114 -17.34 1.87 -8.65
CA LYS A 114 -17.34 0.68 -9.50
C LYS A 114 -16.97 -0.57 -8.70
N GLU A 115 -17.02 -1.72 -9.37
CA GLU A 115 -16.66 -3.00 -8.79
C GLU A 115 -15.14 -3.11 -8.52
N THR A 116 -14.77 -3.86 -7.50
CA THR A 116 -13.45 -4.48 -7.40
C THR A 116 -13.52 -5.83 -8.08
N LEU A 117 -12.60 -6.08 -9.00
CA LEU A 117 -12.43 -7.34 -9.69
C LEU A 117 -11.25 -8.10 -9.12
N TRP A 118 -11.25 -9.41 -9.27
CA TRP A 118 -10.05 -10.19 -9.20
C TRP A 118 -9.97 -11.15 -10.38
N PHE A 119 -8.77 -11.44 -10.80
CA PHE A 119 -8.45 -12.29 -11.93
C PHE A 119 -7.69 -13.51 -11.41
N GLU A 120 -8.31 -14.69 -11.53
CA GLU A 120 -7.73 -15.96 -11.13
C GLU A 120 -6.63 -16.35 -12.12
N GLN A 121 -5.41 -16.54 -11.60
CA GLN A 121 -4.27 -16.99 -12.40
C GLN A 121 -4.54 -18.39 -12.96
N PRO A 122 -4.35 -18.60 -14.28
CA PRO A 122 -4.56 -19.93 -14.87
C PRO A 122 -3.47 -20.92 -14.42
N ALA A 123 -3.83 -22.21 -14.34
CA ALA A 123 -2.88 -23.28 -14.01
C ALA A 123 -1.80 -23.51 -15.08
N SER A 124 -1.95 -22.90 -16.26
CA SER A 124 -0.99 -22.97 -17.36
C SER A 124 -0.68 -21.54 -17.84
N PRO A 125 0.58 -21.18 -18.12
CA PRO A 125 0.95 -19.84 -18.59
C PRO A 125 0.19 -19.37 -19.84
N ASP A 126 -0.25 -20.32 -20.70
CA ASP A 126 -1.04 -20.01 -21.89
C ASP A 126 -2.56 -20.03 -21.64
N GLY A 127 -2.99 -20.26 -20.38
CA GLY A 127 -4.38 -20.29 -19.99
C GLY A 127 -5.02 -18.91 -19.95
N ALA A 128 -6.35 -18.86 -20.07
CA ALA A 128 -7.10 -17.62 -19.90
C ALA A 128 -7.34 -17.33 -18.41
N TRP A 129 -7.10 -16.11 -18.00
CA TRP A 129 -7.45 -15.62 -16.67
C TRP A 129 -8.98 -15.59 -16.51
N LYS A 130 -9.48 -15.99 -15.35
CA LYS A 130 -10.90 -15.92 -15.05
C LYS A 130 -11.22 -14.69 -14.24
N ARG A 131 -12.17 -13.89 -14.74
CA ARG A 131 -12.64 -12.68 -14.08
C ARG A 131 -13.72 -13.02 -13.03
N HIS A 132 -13.58 -12.47 -11.84
CA HIS A 132 -14.55 -12.54 -10.75
C HIS A 132 -14.84 -11.16 -10.18
N VAL A 133 -15.99 -11.00 -9.52
CA VAL A 133 -16.34 -9.77 -8.80
C VAL A 133 -16.02 -9.98 -7.32
N GLY A 134 -15.05 -9.23 -6.80
CA GLY A 134 -14.71 -9.20 -5.38
C GLY A 134 -15.73 -8.39 -4.58
N THR A 135 -15.89 -7.10 -4.91
CA THR A 135 -16.93 -6.23 -4.32
C THR A 135 -17.75 -5.56 -5.42
N PRO A 136 -19.08 -5.42 -5.28
CA PRO A 136 -19.91 -4.82 -6.32
C PRO A 136 -19.72 -3.32 -6.47
N ILE A 137 -19.43 -2.61 -5.37
CA ILE A 137 -19.21 -1.15 -5.36
C ILE A 137 -18.10 -0.85 -4.36
N THR A 138 -17.01 -0.28 -4.83
CA THR A 138 -15.90 0.24 -4.03
C THR A 138 -15.86 1.74 -4.14
N ASN A 139 -15.92 2.42 -3.02
CA ASN A 139 -15.80 3.86 -2.86
C ASN A 139 -14.43 4.20 -2.24
N ASN A 140 -14.13 5.51 -2.16
CA ASN A 140 -12.85 6.06 -1.73
C ASN A 140 -11.72 5.86 -2.75
N GLU A 141 -10.74 6.76 -2.79
CA GLU A 141 -9.63 6.72 -3.75
C GLU A 141 -8.35 6.11 -3.15
N SER A 142 -8.38 5.70 -1.88
CA SER A 142 -7.22 5.17 -1.17
C SER A 142 -7.46 3.79 -0.51
N PRO A 143 -8.16 2.82 -1.14
CA PRO A 143 -8.28 1.48 -0.58
C PRO A 143 -6.92 0.90 -0.23
N SER A 144 -6.89 0.10 0.84
CA SER A 144 -5.68 -0.55 1.35
C SER A 144 -5.90 -2.06 1.49
N PHE A 145 -4.82 -2.84 1.45
CA PHE A 145 -4.88 -4.29 1.47
C PHE A 145 -4.00 -4.85 2.59
N LEU A 146 -4.62 -5.17 3.72
CA LEU A 146 -3.95 -5.60 4.95
C LEU A 146 -4.89 -6.43 5.82
N ASP A 147 -4.36 -7.09 6.84
CA ASP A 147 -5.16 -7.82 7.84
C ASP A 147 -5.80 -6.80 8.81
N VAL A 148 -7.10 -6.55 8.64
CA VAL A 148 -7.86 -5.59 9.46
C VAL A 148 -8.41 -6.25 10.72
N ASP A 149 -8.82 -7.52 10.64
CA ASP A 149 -9.52 -8.18 11.76
C ASP A 149 -8.64 -9.14 12.57
N GLY A 150 -7.34 -9.25 12.24
CA GLY A 150 -6.36 -10.03 12.97
C GLY A 150 -6.48 -11.55 12.74
N ASP A 151 -7.13 -11.98 11.65
CA ASP A 151 -7.30 -13.41 11.32
C ASP A 151 -6.10 -14.04 10.58
N GLY A 152 -5.08 -13.24 10.26
CA GLY A 152 -3.85 -13.62 9.57
C GLY A 152 -3.99 -13.63 8.04
N ARG A 153 -5.11 -13.15 7.49
CA ARG A 153 -5.34 -12.99 6.05
C ARG A 153 -5.53 -11.50 5.74
N ARG A 154 -5.09 -11.09 4.57
CA ARG A 154 -5.31 -9.71 4.14
C ARG A 154 -6.77 -9.48 3.70
N ASP A 155 -7.31 -8.35 4.11
CA ASP A 155 -8.62 -7.83 3.74
C ASP A 155 -8.46 -6.65 2.80
N LEU A 156 -9.49 -6.35 2.01
CA LEU A 156 -9.57 -5.09 1.29
C LEU A 156 -10.31 -4.07 2.17
N LEU A 157 -9.59 -3.10 2.73
CA LEU A 157 -10.11 -1.95 3.46
C LEU A 157 -10.59 -0.90 2.46
N LEU A 158 -11.88 -0.49 2.54
CA LEU A 158 -12.53 0.31 1.50
C LEU A 158 -13.71 1.12 2.04
N GLY A 159 -14.12 2.14 1.27
CA GLY A 159 -15.50 2.63 1.31
C GLY A 159 -16.39 1.77 0.40
N TYR A 160 -17.69 1.61 0.73
CA TYR A 160 -18.59 0.81 -0.09
C TYR A 160 -20.07 1.20 0.03
N ASP A 161 -20.87 0.76 -0.94
CA ASP A 161 -22.32 0.84 -0.98
C ASP A 161 -22.96 -0.57 -1.03
N PRO A 162 -24.23 -0.74 -0.64
CA PRO A 162 -25.17 0.28 -0.16
C PRO A 162 -24.91 0.71 1.29
N GLY A 163 -25.38 1.90 1.65
CA GLY A 163 -25.36 2.45 3.00
C GLY A 163 -24.22 3.43 3.23
N LYS A 164 -23.28 3.61 2.30
CA LYS A 164 -22.10 4.45 2.48
C LYS A 164 -21.36 4.11 3.79
N HIS A 165 -20.57 3.06 3.74
CA HIS A 165 -19.78 2.61 4.88
C HIS A 165 -18.27 2.73 4.58
N ILE A 166 -17.48 2.91 5.63
CA ILE A 166 -16.10 2.44 5.70
C ILE A 166 -16.13 1.05 6.33
N GLY A 167 -15.40 0.12 5.76
CA GLY A 167 -15.29 -1.24 6.26
C GLY A 167 -14.27 -2.05 5.48
N PHE A 168 -14.29 -3.35 5.65
CA PHE A 168 -13.39 -4.23 4.93
C PHE A 168 -14.13 -5.41 4.29
N ALA A 169 -13.58 -5.88 3.18
CA ALA A 169 -14.02 -7.10 2.51
C ALA A 169 -13.05 -8.22 2.84
N ARG A 170 -13.55 -9.31 3.43
CA ARG A 170 -12.75 -10.53 3.64
C ARG A 170 -12.47 -11.19 2.31
N VAL A 171 -11.22 -11.06 1.86
CA VAL A 171 -10.78 -11.58 0.57
C VAL A 171 -10.70 -13.10 0.63
N GLY A 172 -11.20 -13.75 -0.43
CA GLY A 172 -11.25 -15.21 -0.54
C GLY A 172 -12.63 -15.81 -0.28
N GLY A 173 -12.73 -17.13 -0.43
CA GLY A 173 -13.98 -17.87 -0.28
C GLY A 173 -15.00 -17.59 -1.40
N ALA A 174 -16.27 -17.36 -1.03
CA ALA A 174 -17.32 -17.08 -1.99
C ALA A 174 -17.26 -15.64 -2.52
N THR A 175 -17.57 -15.46 -3.80
CA THR A 175 -17.69 -14.12 -4.44
C THR A 175 -19.16 -13.77 -4.68
N PRO A 176 -19.56 -12.49 -4.51
CA PRO A 176 -18.74 -11.38 -3.99
C PRO A 176 -18.29 -11.61 -2.54
N TRP A 177 -17.17 -10.95 -2.16
CA TRP A 177 -16.59 -11.08 -0.83
C TRP A 177 -17.52 -10.56 0.26
N LYS A 178 -17.37 -11.10 1.47
CA LYS A 178 -18.17 -10.67 2.61
C LYS A 178 -17.67 -9.32 3.11
N LEU A 179 -18.54 -8.30 3.01
CA LEU A 179 -18.30 -6.97 3.56
C LEU A 179 -18.61 -6.95 5.07
N VAL A 180 -17.73 -6.33 5.84
CA VAL A 180 -17.87 -6.09 7.27
C VAL A 180 -17.82 -4.57 7.51
N PRO A 181 -18.92 -3.93 7.95
CA PRO A 181 -18.90 -2.50 8.21
C PRO A 181 -18.10 -2.19 9.48
N VAL A 182 -17.23 -1.20 9.39
CA VAL A 182 -16.56 -0.56 10.53
C VAL A 182 -17.36 0.64 10.98
N SER A 183 -17.77 1.50 10.06
CA SER A 183 -18.54 2.70 10.34
C SER A 183 -20.05 2.45 10.40
N ALA A 184 -20.79 3.39 11.01
CA ALA A 184 -22.20 3.56 10.76
C ALA A 184 -22.46 4.01 9.31
N GLU A 185 -23.71 3.94 8.86
CA GLU A 185 -24.13 4.49 7.56
C GLU A 185 -23.89 6.00 7.50
N ASN A 186 -23.42 6.49 6.34
CA ASN A 186 -23.15 7.91 6.07
C ASN A 186 -22.21 8.59 7.09
N ALA A 187 -21.29 7.83 7.69
CA ALA A 187 -20.26 8.35 8.57
C ALA A 187 -19.23 9.22 7.78
N PRO A 188 -18.36 9.97 8.47
CA PRO A 188 -17.28 10.70 7.80
C PRO A 188 -16.41 9.78 6.91
N GLY A 189 -15.99 10.29 5.75
CA GLY A 189 -15.11 9.55 4.83
C GLY A 189 -15.80 8.50 3.96
N THR A 190 -17.13 8.36 4.01
CA THR A 190 -17.89 7.32 3.30
C THR A 190 -18.38 7.74 1.92
N ASP A 191 -18.16 8.99 1.50
CA ASP A 191 -18.56 9.45 0.18
C ASP A 191 -17.74 8.78 -0.92
N ARG A 192 -18.34 8.67 -2.10
CA ARG A 192 -17.78 7.96 -3.25
C ARG A 192 -16.34 8.37 -3.59
N PHE A 193 -16.07 9.66 -3.59
CA PHE A 193 -14.77 10.26 -3.90
C PHE A 193 -14.05 10.77 -2.65
N SER A 194 -14.31 10.16 -1.51
CA SER A 194 -13.51 10.43 -0.31
C SER A 194 -12.07 9.99 -0.51
N HIS A 195 -11.18 10.61 0.23
CA HIS A 195 -9.76 10.36 0.26
C HIS A 195 -9.32 10.06 1.69
N GLY A 196 -8.23 9.31 1.81
CA GLY A 196 -7.65 8.95 3.08
C GLY A 196 -8.37 7.77 3.73
N ILE A 197 -7.75 6.62 3.65
CA ILE A 197 -8.03 5.46 4.49
C ILE A 197 -6.69 4.95 5.01
N GLY A 198 -6.68 4.50 6.25
CA GLY A 198 -5.54 3.85 6.87
C GLY A 198 -5.97 2.84 7.92
N ALA A 199 -5.01 2.06 8.38
CA ALA A 199 -5.22 1.14 9.48
C ALA A 199 -3.93 0.99 10.30
N GLY A 200 -4.09 0.73 11.60
CA GLY A 200 -3.02 0.49 12.56
C GLY A 200 -3.53 0.62 13.98
N ASP A 201 -2.74 0.21 14.93
CA ASP A 201 -3.07 0.30 16.35
C ASP A 201 -2.86 1.74 16.85
N VAL A 202 -3.91 2.56 16.87
CA VAL A 202 -3.82 3.99 17.24
C VAL A 202 -3.68 4.18 18.74
N ASN A 203 -4.36 3.33 19.53
CA ASN A 203 -4.45 3.48 21.00
C ASN A 203 -3.50 2.57 21.77
N GLY A 204 -2.68 1.75 21.10
CA GLY A 204 -1.70 0.86 21.73
C GLY A 204 -2.30 -0.39 22.38
N ASP A 205 -3.51 -0.82 21.96
CA ASP A 205 -4.21 -1.96 22.55
C ASP A 205 -3.96 -3.30 21.82
N GLY A 206 -3.16 -3.27 20.76
CA GLY A 206 -2.75 -4.42 19.96
C GLY A 206 -3.76 -4.84 18.89
N ARG A 207 -4.80 -4.04 18.62
CA ARG A 207 -5.77 -4.26 17.56
C ARG A 207 -5.62 -3.24 16.44
N THR A 208 -6.02 -3.63 15.24
CA THR A 208 -5.93 -2.74 14.07
C THR A 208 -7.16 -1.83 14.00
N ASP A 209 -6.98 -0.55 14.32
CA ASP A 209 -7.96 0.50 14.15
C ASP A 209 -8.04 0.95 12.69
N VAL A 210 -9.13 1.61 12.31
CA VAL A 210 -9.34 2.13 10.96
C VAL A 210 -9.43 3.65 10.98
N LEU A 211 -8.65 4.31 10.11
CA LEU A 211 -8.52 5.76 10.04
C LEU A 211 -9.17 6.33 8.78
N VAL A 212 -9.68 7.55 8.92
CA VAL A 212 -10.02 8.48 7.83
C VAL A 212 -9.57 9.90 8.22
N THR A 213 -9.59 10.85 7.31
CA THR A 213 -9.17 12.25 7.59
C THR A 213 -9.92 12.93 8.74
N ALA A 214 -11.15 12.48 9.04
CA ALA A 214 -11.99 13.04 10.11
C ALA A 214 -11.81 12.35 11.47
N GLY A 215 -10.97 11.33 11.58
CA GLY A 215 -10.75 10.58 12.82
C GLY A 215 -10.49 9.09 12.58
N TRP A 216 -10.77 8.28 13.58
CA TRP A 216 -10.51 6.85 13.53
C TRP A 216 -11.57 6.05 14.28
N TRP A 217 -11.74 4.79 13.91
CA TRP A 217 -12.62 3.83 14.59
C TRP A 217 -11.77 2.83 15.36
N GLU A 218 -12.02 2.78 16.68
CA GLU A 218 -11.40 1.83 17.60
C GLU A 218 -11.92 0.42 17.37
N ALA A 219 -11.01 -0.51 17.13
CA ALA A 219 -11.33 -1.91 16.92
C ALA A 219 -11.86 -2.57 18.22
N PRO A 220 -13.05 -3.18 18.20
CA PRO A 220 -13.58 -3.90 19.35
C PRO A 220 -12.88 -5.27 19.52
N ASP A 221 -13.01 -5.90 20.69
CA ASP A 221 -12.51 -7.26 20.96
C ASP A 221 -13.00 -8.31 19.94
N SER A 222 -14.12 -8.04 19.26
CA SER A 222 -14.63 -8.85 18.18
C SER A 222 -14.93 -7.96 16.98
N PRO A 223 -14.21 -8.07 15.87
CA PRO A 223 -14.38 -7.23 14.67
C PRO A 223 -15.79 -7.25 14.06
N SER A 224 -16.58 -8.29 14.35
CA SER A 224 -17.97 -8.40 13.92
C SER A 224 -18.96 -7.55 14.75
N LYS A 225 -18.50 -6.94 15.83
CA LYS A 225 -19.30 -6.04 16.67
C LYS A 225 -19.29 -4.63 16.07
N THR A 226 -20.25 -4.34 15.22
CA THR A 226 -20.33 -3.09 14.43
C THR A 226 -21.55 -2.24 14.83
N PRO A 227 -21.52 -0.90 14.65
CA PRO A 227 -20.36 -0.11 14.23
C PRO A 227 -19.30 -0.02 15.35
N TRP A 228 -18.01 0.23 14.94
CA TRP A 228 -16.93 0.49 15.87
C TRP A 228 -17.07 1.88 16.52
N VAL A 229 -16.37 2.15 17.61
CA VAL A 229 -16.39 3.44 18.28
C VAL A 229 -15.58 4.46 17.50
N PHE A 230 -16.20 5.59 17.13
CA PHE A 230 -15.53 6.64 16.37
C PHE A 230 -14.93 7.71 17.30
N HIS A 231 -13.67 8.02 17.08
CA HIS A 231 -12.92 9.09 17.73
C HIS A 231 -12.65 10.19 16.71
N ALA A 232 -13.27 11.36 16.91
CA ALA A 232 -13.13 12.49 16.00
C ALA A 232 -11.77 13.17 16.18
N VAL A 233 -10.99 13.23 15.10
CA VAL A 233 -9.72 13.94 15.00
C VAL A 233 -9.64 14.57 13.62
N ASN A 234 -9.11 15.78 13.52
CA ASN A 234 -8.88 16.41 12.23
C ASN A 234 -7.44 16.13 11.75
N PHE A 235 -7.28 15.14 10.88
CA PHE A 235 -6.01 14.81 10.22
C PHE A 235 -5.76 15.63 8.94
N GLY A 236 -6.48 16.74 8.76
CA GLY A 236 -6.22 17.71 7.71
C GLY A 236 -7.04 17.53 6.44
N GLU A 237 -6.37 17.65 5.31
CA GLU A 237 -6.98 17.66 3.98
C GLU A 237 -7.28 16.24 3.47
N PRO A 238 -8.05 16.10 2.36
CA PRO A 238 -8.14 14.85 1.63
C PRO A 238 -6.73 14.29 1.34
N CYS A 239 -6.44 13.09 1.85
CA CYS A 239 -5.09 12.53 1.83
C CYS A 239 -5.03 11.20 1.07
N ALA A 240 -3.83 10.63 0.94
CA ALA A 240 -3.60 9.29 0.41
C ALA A 240 -3.89 8.22 1.48
N GLN A 241 -3.21 7.07 1.40
CA GLN A 241 -3.18 6.10 2.48
C GLN A 241 -2.62 6.76 3.75
N MET A 242 -3.10 6.32 4.91
CA MET A 242 -2.67 6.83 6.22
C MET A 242 -1.99 5.71 7.01
N TYR A 243 -0.93 6.05 7.73
CA TYR A 243 -0.13 5.07 8.46
C TYR A 243 0.01 5.44 9.92
N VAL A 244 0.02 4.41 10.76
CA VAL A 244 0.16 4.51 12.22
C VAL A 244 1.52 3.95 12.63
N TYR A 245 2.27 4.73 13.38
CA TYR A 245 3.55 4.34 13.96
C TYR A 245 3.98 5.34 15.03
N ASP A 246 4.69 4.91 16.05
CA ASP A 246 5.37 5.78 17.03
C ASP A 246 6.58 6.44 16.36
N PHE A 247 6.40 7.60 15.71
CA PHE A 247 7.46 8.26 14.94
C PHE A 247 8.52 8.92 15.80
N ASP A 248 8.18 9.44 16.97
CA ASP A 248 9.13 10.14 17.84
C ASP A 248 9.74 9.26 18.94
N GLY A 249 9.20 8.08 19.16
CA GLY A 249 9.72 7.09 20.12
C GLY A 249 9.28 7.37 21.54
N ASP A 250 8.14 8.04 21.75
CA ASP A 250 7.62 8.36 23.08
C ASP A 250 6.71 7.27 23.66
N GLY A 251 6.29 6.30 22.83
CA GLY A 251 5.50 5.15 23.17
C GLY A 251 4.01 5.28 22.85
N ASP A 252 3.55 6.44 22.39
CA ASP A 252 2.22 6.64 21.84
C ASP A 252 2.28 6.56 20.29
N ASN A 253 1.29 5.94 19.67
CA ASN A 253 1.29 5.83 18.20
C ASN A 253 0.74 7.10 17.54
N ASP A 254 1.42 7.53 16.51
CA ASP A 254 1.13 8.72 15.71
C ASP A 254 0.51 8.36 14.37
N VAL A 255 0.17 9.39 13.57
CA VAL A 255 -0.37 9.20 12.21
C VAL A 255 0.43 9.99 11.18
N ALA A 256 0.82 9.35 10.08
CA ALA A 256 1.33 10.03 8.89
C ALA A 256 0.26 10.14 7.82
N SER A 257 0.20 11.29 7.15
CA SER A 257 -0.71 11.55 6.04
C SER A 257 -0.10 12.52 5.01
N THR A 258 -0.72 12.61 3.82
CA THR A 258 -0.26 13.48 2.73
C THR A 258 -1.44 14.21 2.09
N SER A 259 -1.18 15.24 1.29
CA SER A 259 -2.24 15.91 0.54
C SER A 259 -2.42 15.30 -0.85
N ALA A 260 -3.59 14.72 -1.11
CA ALA A 260 -3.90 14.12 -2.41
C ALA A 260 -3.99 15.15 -3.55
N HIS A 261 -4.39 16.40 -3.26
CA HIS A 261 -4.68 17.43 -4.27
C HIS A 261 -3.93 18.74 -4.09
N MET A 262 -3.50 19.02 -2.86
CA MET A 262 -2.83 20.27 -2.51
C MET A 262 -1.34 20.02 -2.22
N ILE A 263 -0.80 20.66 -1.18
CA ILE A 263 0.61 20.59 -0.79
C ILE A 263 0.68 20.17 0.67
N GLY A 264 1.44 19.12 0.98
CA GLY A 264 1.78 18.74 2.34
C GLY A 264 1.98 17.25 2.53
N ILE A 265 2.95 16.95 3.38
CA ILE A 265 3.17 15.66 4.01
C ILE A 265 3.24 15.97 5.50
N TRP A 266 2.45 15.28 6.30
CA TRP A 266 2.29 15.57 7.72
C TRP A 266 2.53 14.36 8.59
N TRP A 267 3.01 14.65 9.79
CA TRP A 267 2.99 13.81 10.96
C TRP A 267 2.06 14.44 12.00
N HIS A 268 1.13 13.66 12.50
CA HIS A 268 0.18 14.03 13.56
C HIS A 268 0.62 13.32 14.83
N GLU A 269 1.28 14.08 15.71
CA GLU A 269 1.75 13.64 17.02
C GLU A 269 0.57 13.41 17.96
N GLN A 270 0.44 12.21 18.53
CA GLN A 270 -0.46 11.96 19.65
C GLN A 270 0.22 12.47 20.93
N THR A 271 -0.49 13.23 21.74
CA THR A 271 0.01 13.80 23.00
C THR A 271 -1.04 13.66 24.09
N PRO A 272 -0.67 13.78 25.38
CA PRO A 272 -1.64 13.77 26.47
C PRO A 272 -2.74 14.86 26.38
N ASP A 273 -2.45 15.96 25.66
CA ASP A 273 -3.38 17.07 25.45
C ASP A 273 -4.20 16.94 24.14
N GLY A 274 -4.01 15.87 23.37
CA GLY A 274 -4.63 15.61 22.07
C GLY A 274 -3.63 15.62 20.92
N TRP A 275 -4.12 15.76 19.70
CA TRP A 275 -3.31 15.64 18.48
C TRP A 275 -2.68 16.96 18.05
N LYS A 276 -1.45 16.91 17.58
CA LYS A 276 -0.69 18.05 17.09
C LYS A 276 -0.06 17.74 15.73
N THR A 277 -0.41 18.56 14.73
CA THR A 277 0.07 18.36 13.35
C THR A 277 1.40 19.07 13.11
N HIS A 278 2.36 18.34 12.54
CA HIS A 278 3.64 18.83 12.08
C HIS A 278 3.79 18.63 10.57
N THR A 279 4.38 19.60 9.91
CA THR A 279 4.71 19.50 8.49
C THR A 279 6.05 18.81 8.31
N ILE A 280 6.05 17.68 7.59
CA ILE A 280 7.26 16.96 7.17
C ILE A 280 7.87 17.66 5.94
N PHE A 281 7.04 17.87 4.90
CA PHE A 281 7.51 18.41 3.62
C PHE A 281 6.40 19.19 2.90
N LYS A 282 6.76 20.23 2.12
CA LYS A 282 5.81 21.11 1.43
C LYS A 282 6.25 21.54 0.03
N ASP A 283 7.29 20.93 -0.52
CA ASP A 283 7.84 21.35 -1.82
C ASP A 283 7.29 20.52 -2.99
N ILE A 284 6.43 19.51 -2.70
CA ILE A 284 5.68 18.73 -3.70
C ILE A 284 4.19 18.82 -3.45
N SER A 285 3.42 18.69 -4.51
CA SER A 285 1.95 18.68 -4.47
C SER A 285 1.39 17.34 -4.93
N GLN A 286 0.12 17.10 -4.62
CA GLN A 286 -0.63 15.93 -5.10
C GLN A 286 0.04 14.60 -4.72
N THR A 287 0.48 14.49 -3.46
CA THR A 287 1.06 13.25 -2.91
C THR A 287 -0.05 12.24 -2.63
N HIS A 288 -0.63 11.71 -3.73
CA HIS A 288 -1.88 10.94 -3.74
C HIS A 288 -1.70 9.46 -3.36
N SER A 289 -0.50 9.04 -3.06
CA SER A 289 -0.18 7.68 -2.63
C SER A 289 1.00 7.70 -1.66
N LEU A 290 0.93 6.89 -0.62
CA LEU A 290 1.93 6.83 0.46
C LEU A 290 2.20 5.37 0.82
N ASN A 291 3.46 5.05 1.12
CA ASN A 291 3.90 3.81 1.76
C ASN A 291 4.76 4.12 2.98
N LEU A 292 4.73 3.23 3.96
CA LEU A 292 5.55 3.27 5.17
C LEU A 292 6.36 1.97 5.24
N VAL A 293 7.66 2.03 4.98
CA VAL A 293 8.57 0.88 4.90
C VAL A 293 10.00 1.29 5.25
N ASP A 294 10.80 0.38 5.76
CA ASP A 294 12.21 0.61 6.07
C ASP A 294 13.07 0.42 4.79
N ILE A 295 13.39 1.52 4.11
CA ILE A 295 14.13 1.53 2.83
C ILE A 295 15.63 1.25 3.03
N ASN A 296 16.20 1.76 4.13
CA ASN A 296 17.64 1.69 4.36
C ASN A 296 18.07 0.49 5.24
N GLY A 297 17.12 -0.17 5.90
CA GLY A 297 17.34 -1.33 6.76
C GLY A 297 17.84 -0.94 8.16
N ASP A 298 17.44 0.21 8.69
CA ASP A 298 17.86 0.73 9.99
C ASP A 298 16.85 0.46 11.13
N ASP A 299 15.82 -0.35 10.86
CA ASP A 299 14.71 -0.69 11.75
C ASP A 299 13.75 0.49 12.06
N LEU A 300 13.88 1.62 11.37
CA LEU A 300 12.90 2.71 11.39
C LEU A 300 12.15 2.77 10.05
N PRO A 301 10.82 2.86 10.05
CA PRO A 301 10.09 2.93 8.80
C PRO A 301 10.16 4.33 8.19
N ASP A 302 10.47 4.37 6.90
CA ASP A 302 10.52 5.57 6.07
C ASP A 302 9.20 5.80 5.35
N LEU A 303 8.92 7.05 4.98
CA LEU A 303 7.80 7.37 4.10
C LEU A 303 8.25 7.37 2.64
N VAL A 304 7.53 6.67 1.78
CA VAL A 304 7.73 6.73 0.32
C VAL A 304 6.47 7.33 -0.31
N THR A 305 6.64 8.35 -1.15
CA THR A 305 5.52 8.99 -1.84
C THR A 305 6.00 9.72 -3.10
N GLY A 306 5.06 10.28 -3.86
CA GLY A 306 5.38 11.05 -5.05
C GLY A 306 4.20 11.90 -5.51
N LYS A 307 4.46 12.72 -6.54
CA LYS A 307 3.41 13.51 -7.18
C LYS A 307 2.59 12.65 -8.12
N ARG A 308 1.26 12.62 -7.96
CA ARG A 308 0.33 12.08 -8.96
C ARG A 308 0.27 13.04 -10.14
N TYR A 309 0.83 12.62 -11.28
CA TYR A 309 0.90 13.48 -12.45
C TYR A 309 -0.47 13.66 -13.11
N TRP A 310 -0.89 14.92 -13.22
CA TRP A 310 -2.06 15.35 -13.97
C TRP A 310 -3.36 14.66 -13.57
N ALA A 311 -3.59 14.46 -12.27
CA ALA A 311 -4.78 13.81 -11.75
C ALA A 311 -6.07 14.42 -12.31
N HIS A 312 -6.22 15.74 -12.23
CA HIS A 312 -7.38 16.51 -12.69
C HIS A 312 -7.07 17.45 -13.87
N GLY A 313 -6.05 17.12 -14.69
CA GLY A 313 -5.66 17.90 -15.84
C GLY A 313 -4.89 19.19 -15.49
N PRO A 314 -4.82 20.16 -16.44
CA PRO A 314 -3.90 21.29 -16.33
C PRO A 314 -4.32 22.38 -15.34
N THR A 315 -5.54 22.32 -14.78
CA THR A 315 -6.09 23.39 -13.93
C THR A 315 -6.85 22.85 -12.70
N GLY A 316 -6.90 21.54 -12.53
CA GLY A 316 -7.73 20.90 -11.49
C GLY A 316 -7.11 20.87 -10.11
N ASP A 317 -5.78 20.83 -10.03
CA ASP A 317 -5.01 20.74 -8.79
C ASP A 317 -3.90 21.79 -8.72
N VAL A 318 -3.24 21.87 -7.56
CA VAL A 318 -2.09 22.77 -7.36
C VAL A 318 -0.86 22.26 -8.11
N ASN A 319 -0.20 23.16 -8.86
CA ASN A 319 1.03 22.88 -9.60
C ASN A 319 0.91 21.64 -10.53
N PRO A 320 -0.09 21.55 -11.41
CA PRO A 320 -0.36 20.35 -12.19
C PRO A 320 0.80 19.95 -13.11
N ASP A 321 1.55 20.93 -13.64
CA ASP A 321 2.66 20.81 -14.58
C ASP A 321 4.05 20.74 -13.92
N HIS A 322 4.13 20.76 -12.58
CA HIS A 322 5.40 20.54 -11.88
C HIS A 322 5.89 19.10 -12.10
N PRO A 323 7.21 18.84 -11.98
CA PRO A 323 7.80 17.52 -12.19
C PRO A 323 7.08 16.40 -11.44
N ALA A 324 6.85 15.27 -12.12
CA ALA A 324 6.26 14.07 -11.54
C ALA A 324 7.32 13.30 -10.76
N VAL A 325 7.55 13.73 -9.53
CA VAL A 325 8.61 13.24 -8.66
C VAL A 325 8.19 12.02 -7.85
N VAL A 326 9.18 11.19 -7.48
CA VAL A 326 9.10 10.15 -6.45
C VAL A 326 10.18 10.41 -5.42
N TYR A 327 9.83 10.34 -4.15
CA TYR A 327 10.71 10.54 -3.01
C TYR A 327 10.56 9.43 -1.99
N TRP A 328 11.61 9.20 -1.22
CA TRP A 328 11.52 8.61 0.09
C TRP A 328 12.06 9.59 1.15
N PHE A 329 11.52 9.51 2.35
CA PHE A 329 11.84 10.39 3.47
C PHE A 329 12.37 9.51 4.59
N GLU A 330 13.67 9.55 4.79
CA GLU A 330 14.36 8.81 5.83
C GLU A 330 13.94 9.34 7.20
N LEU A 331 13.43 8.45 8.04
CA LEU A 331 13.12 8.75 9.42
C LEU A 331 14.38 8.60 10.28
N GLN A 332 14.79 9.67 10.92
CA GLN A 332 15.81 9.65 11.98
C GLN A 332 15.21 10.15 13.28
N ARG A 333 15.69 9.65 14.42
CA ARG A 333 15.31 10.13 15.74
C ARG A 333 16.48 10.86 16.39
N GLU A 334 16.35 12.17 16.56
CA GLU A 334 17.35 12.99 17.23
C GLU A 334 16.77 13.59 18.52
N GLY A 335 17.23 13.15 19.69
CA GLY A 335 16.80 13.66 20.98
C GLY A 335 15.32 13.46 21.29
N GLY A 336 14.73 12.35 20.87
CA GLY A 336 13.31 12.03 21.05
C GLY A 336 12.37 12.84 20.12
N LYS A 337 12.88 13.24 18.95
CA LYS A 337 12.07 13.90 17.91
C LYS A 337 12.35 13.29 16.55
N PRO A 338 11.33 13.09 15.72
CA PRO A 338 11.52 12.64 14.37
C PRO A 338 12.17 13.74 13.52
N ARG A 339 13.12 13.36 12.70
CA ARG A 339 13.72 14.17 11.65
C ARG A 339 13.54 13.44 10.34
N TRP A 340 13.00 14.11 9.35
CA TRP A 340 12.74 13.56 8.03
C TRP A 340 13.70 14.12 7.01
N ILE A 341 14.46 13.26 6.33
CA ILE A 341 15.43 13.63 5.31
C ILE A 341 14.89 13.21 3.95
N PRO A 342 14.57 14.16 3.04
CA PRO A 342 14.06 13.86 1.72
C PRO A 342 15.16 13.35 0.78
N HIS A 343 14.94 12.21 0.16
CA HIS A 343 15.76 11.64 -0.90
C HIS A 343 14.91 11.46 -2.17
N ARG A 344 15.35 12.06 -3.27
CA ARG A 344 14.62 11.95 -4.53
C ARG A 344 15.02 10.69 -5.28
N ILE A 345 14.03 9.84 -5.60
CA ILE A 345 14.17 8.64 -6.41
C ILE A 345 14.16 9.01 -7.89
N ASP A 346 13.16 9.80 -8.32
CA ASP A 346 12.97 10.19 -9.73
C ASP A 346 12.26 11.54 -9.86
N ASP A 347 12.33 12.17 -11.03
CA ASP A 347 11.69 13.47 -11.28
C ASP A 347 10.81 13.52 -12.54
N ASP A 348 10.55 12.38 -13.19
CA ASP A 348 9.75 12.32 -14.42
C ASP A 348 8.79 11.13 -14.52
N SER A 349 8.54 10.41 -13.45
CA SER A 349 7.63 9.26 -13.41
C SER A 349 6.39 9.51 -12.55
N GLY A 350 6.56 9.92 -11.30
CA GLY A 350 5.50 10.15 -10.33
C GLY A 350 4.83 8.87 -9.84
N VAL A 351 3.75 9.03 -9.07
CA VAL A 351 2.91 7.95 -8.56
C VAL A 351 1.50 8.01 -9.15
N GLY A 352 0.74 6.94 -8.98
CA GLY A 352 -0.70 6.91 -9.24
C GLY A 352 -1.52 7.12 -7.97
N THR A 353 -2.65 6.42 -7.86
CA THR A 353 -3.48 6.39 -6.64
C THR A 353 -2.99 5.34 -5.64
N GLN A 354 -2.17 4.40 -6.10
CA GLN A 354 -1.47 3.40 -5.30
C GLN A 354 -0.19 2.99 -6.03
N PHE A 355 0.85 2.64 -5.28
CA PHE A 355 2.09 2.06 -5.78
C PHE A 355 2.63 1.04 -4.77
N GLU A 356 3.59 0.21 -5.20
CA GLU A 356 4.17 -0.82 -4.35
C GLU A 356 5.65 -0.55 -4.05
N VAL A 357 6.05 -0.95 -2.83
CA VAL A 357 7.45 -1.01 -2.40
C VAL A 357 7.70 -2.43 -1.91
N ALA A 358 8.54 -3.17 -2.64
CA ALA A 358 8.80 -4.59 -2.38
C ALA A 358 10.16 -5.01 -2.95
N ASP A 359 10.75 -6.08 -2.44
CA ASP A 359 11.91 -6.74 -3.06
C ASP A 359 11.44 -7.50 -4.32
N VAL A 360 11.52 -6.84 -5.48
CA VAL A 360 11.00 -7.37 -6.75
C VAL A 360 11.98 -8.33 -7.42
N ASN A 361 13.28 -8.08 -7.27
CA ASN A 361 14.32 -8.86 -7.90
C ASN A 361 14.88 -9.99 -7.01
N GLY A 362 14.50 -10.06 -5.73
CA GLY A 362 14.91 -11.09 -4.78
C GLY A 362 16.32 -10.87 -4.21
N ASP A 363 16.84 -9.63 -4.21
CA ASP A 363 18.17 -9.31 -3.69
C ASP A 363 18.18 -8.85 -2.22
N GLY A 364 17.00 -8.75 -1.60
CA GLY A 364 16.80 -8.34 -0.21
C GLY A 364 16.72 -6.83 -0.01
N LEU A 365 16.71 -6.03 -1.08
CA LEU A 365 16.51 -4.59 -1.04
C LEU A 365 15.09 -4.23 -1.50
N LEU A 366 14.53 -3.15 -0.96
CA LEU A 366 13.20 -2.72 -1.34
C LEU A 366 13.22 -1.84 -2.58
N ASP A 367 12.60 -2.32 -3.64
CA ASP A 367 12.39 -1.60 -4.89
C ASP A 367 11.08 -0.81 -4.85
N VAL A 368 10.94 0.16 -5.75
CA VAL A 368 9.71 0.95 -5.90
C VAL A 368 9.10 0.69 -7.29
N VAL A 369 7.79 0.44 -7.33
CA VAL A 369 7.06 0.21 -8.59
C VAL A 369 5.87 1.15 -8.68
N THR A 370 5.75 1.90 -9.77
CA THR A 370 4.65 2.87 -9.97
C THR A 370 3.95 2.67 -11.31
N ALA A 371 2.65 2.97 -11.38
CA ALA A 371 1.94 3.16 -12.63
C ALA A 371 1.01 4.36 -12.55
N ASN A 372 0.91 5.10 -13.64
CA ASN A 372 0.09 6.30 -13.75
C ASN A 372 -0.05 6.73 -15.21
N LYS A 373 -0.50 7.96 -15.45
CA LYS A 373 -0.69 8.55 -16.80
C LYS A 373 0.60 8.69 -17.63
N LYS A 374 1.79 8.49 -17.03
CA LYS A 374 3.10 8.48 -17.72
C LYS A 374 3.60 7.06 -18.03
N GLY A 375 2.82 6.04 -17.70
CA GLY A 375 3.15 4.62 -17.89
C GLY A 375 3.49 3.89 -16.60
N ALA A 376 4.16 2.75 -16.72
CA ALA A 376 4.61 1.92 -15.61
C ALA A 376 6.14 1.97 -15.47
N HIS A 377 6.63 2.06 -14.24
CA HIS A 377 8.04 2.21 -13.93
C HIS A 377 8.45 1.30 -12.78
N TYR A 378 9.64 0.72 -12.89
CA TYR A 378 10.33 -0.05 -11.88
C TYR A 378 11.62 0.68 -11.50
N PHE A 379 11.84 0.86 -10.22
CA PHE A 379 13.02 1.49 -9.64
C PHE A 379 13.74 0.46 -8.78
N GLU A 380 14.78 -0.15 -9.34
CA GLU A 380 15.65 -1.09 -8.64
C GLU A 380 16.53 -0.33 -7.65
N GLN A 381 16.39 -0.67 -6.36
CA GLN A 381 17.33 -0.17 -5.35
C GLN A 381 18.70 -0.81 -5.55
N VAL A 382 19.73 0.00 -5.55
CA VAL A 382 21.12 -0.47 -5.59
C VAL A 382 21.95 0.21 -4.52
N ARG A 383 22.90 -0.50 -3.97
CA ARG A 383 23.87 0.05 -3.01
C ARG A 383 25.21 0.29 -3.73
N LYS A 384 25.85 1.45 -3.46
CA LYS A 384 27.19 1.80 -3.99
C LYS A 384 28.29 1.00 -3.33
#